data_fdf3c83709820983e57054434cb5f662
#
_entry.id   fdf3c83709820983e57054434cb5f662
#
_cell.length_a   1.000
_cell.length_b   1.000
_cell.length_c   1.000
_cell.angle_alpha   90.00
_cell.angle_beta   90.00
_cell.angle_gamma   90.00
#
_symmetry.space_group_name_H-M   'P 1'
#
loop_
_entity.id
_entity.type
_entity.pdbx_description
1 polymer ?
#
loop_
_entity_poly.entity_id
_entity_poly.type
_entity_poly.pdbx_seq_one_letter_code
_entity_poly.pdbx_strand_id
1 'polypeptide(L)'
;MGIIVLLVFVFCAFYVQNRGAVQHVKLVRKISDHSNIFGPINCLFYFFSKIKKSAYIDTSNFPELKTLTDNWETIRDEAISLNDAVQIKSSEQKDDLGFNSFFKTGWKRFYLKWYGASLFSANKLCPKTVNLINSIPAVKGAMFAMLPPGARLVKHRDPYAGSFRYHLGLVTPNSEECFISVDGEEYYWKDGEAVMFDETFIHFAENKTDINRIVLFLDIKRPVTFFLVDWVNEVFSRIVMAATTTRNMDGDKIGAINRLFPYIFKVRVVGKRIKKANRPAYYLLQYSVYLLIIYGIFF
;
A
#
# COMPACT_ATOMS: atom_id res chain seq x y z
N MET A 1 6.40 2.07 -33.38
CA MET A 1 5.42 2.21 -32.28
C MET A 1 6.06 1.91 -30.92
N GLY A 2 6.80 0.81 -30.77
CA GLY A 2 7.43 0.40 -29.49
C GLY A 2 8.36 1.43 -28.88
N ILE A 3 9.19 2.11 -29.67
CA ILE A 3 10.10 3.16 -29.17
C ILE A 3 9.31 4.32 -28.52
N ILE A 4 8.18 4.73 -29.10
CA ILE A 4 7.35 5.82 -28.54
C ILE A 4 6.78 5.37 -27.18
N VAL A 5 6.27 4.15 -27.09
CA VAL A 5 5.74 3.60 -25.84
C VAL A 5 6.84 3.53 -24.77
N LEU A 6 8.05 3.06 -25.15
CA LEU A 6 9.19 3.03 -24.24
C LEU A 6 9.57 4.44 -23.74
N LEU A 7 9.60 5.44 -24.63
CA LEU A 7 9.90 6.83 -24.24
C LEU A 7 8.85 7.39 -23.26
N VAL A 8 7.56 7.09 -23.50
CA VAL A 8 6.47 7.46 -22.56
C VAL A 8 6.69 6.81 -21.19
N PHE A 9 7.05 5.53 -21.15
CA PHE A 9 7.37 4.85 -19.88
C PHE A 9 8.53 5.49 -19.15
N VAL A 10 9.63 5.78 -19.85
CA VAL A 10 10.82 6.41 -19.25
C VAL A 10 10.49 7.80 -18.72
N PHE A 11 9.76 8.61 -19.49
CA PHE A 11 9.33 9.94 -19.07
C PHE A 11 8.44 9.88 -17.83
N CYS A 12 7.44 8.99 -17.83
CA CYS A 12 6.53 8.82 -16.69
C CYS A 12 7.28 8.31 -15.44
N ALA A 13 8.21 7.36 -15.60
CA ALA A 13 9.05 6.89 -14.50
C ALA A 13 9.91 8.03 -13.94
N PHE A 14 10.52 8.84 -14.80
CA PHE A 14 11.28 10.02 -14.39
C PHE A 14 10.40 11.02 -13.59
N TYR A 15 9.21 11.32 -14.09
CA TYR A 15 8.26 12.19 -13.40
C TYR A 15 7.89 11.66 -12.02
N VAL A 16 7.50 10.37 -11.92
CA VAL A 16 7.15 9.72 -10.65
C VAL A 16 8.29 9.79 -9.64
N GLN A 17 9.54 9.56 -10.09
CA GLN A 17 10.71 9.57 -9.21
C GLN A 17 11.09 10.97 -8.70
N ASN A 18 10.71 12.02 -9.41
CA ASN A 18 11.04 13.40 -9.06
C ASN A 18 9.83 14.21 -8.54
N ARG A 19 8.71 13.55 -8.25
CA ARG A 19 7.45 14.22 -7.89
C ARG A 19 7.49 14.87 -6.50
N GLY A 20 8.19 14.29 -5.52
CA GLY A 20 8.27 14.77 -4.13
C GLY A 20 9.52 15.58 -3.83
N ALA A 21 9.55 16.23 -2.67
CA ALA A 21 10.73 16.86 -2.11
C ALA A 21 11.76 15.83 -1.66
N VAL A 22 11.31 14.74 -1.04
CA VAL A 22 12.16 13.61 -0.65
C VAL A 22 12.34 12.65 -1.81
N GLN A 23 13.57 12.30 -2.13
CA GLN A 23 13.91 11.40 -3.23
C GLN A 23 14.86 10.29 -2.78
N HIS A 24 14.85 9.16 -3.51
CA HIS A 24 15.88 8.15 -3.32
C HIS A 24 17.24 8.67 -3.79
N VAL A 25 18.25 8.62 -2.92
CA VAL A 25 19.60 9.11 -3.22
C VAL A 25 20.31 8.23 -4.27
N LYS A 26 20.13 6.90 -4.18
CA LYS A 26 20.83 5.95 -5.06
C LYS A 26 20.05 5.75 -6.36
N LEU A 27 20.69 5.97 -7.51
CA LEU A 27 20.10 5.75 -8.84
C LEU A 27 19.52 4.34 -9.01
N VAL A 28 20.25 3.32 -8.52
CA VAL A 28 19.76 1.92 -8.55
C VAL A 28 18.41 1.78 -7.83
N ARG A 29 18.20 2.52 -6.72
CA ARG A 29 16.93 2.51 -6.00
C ARG A 29 15.82 3.20 -6.80
N LYS A 30 16.13 4.33 -7.46
CA LYS A 30 15.18 5.00 -8.37
C LYS A 30 14.75 4.09 -9.51
N ILE A 31 15.68 3.42 -10.18
CA ILE A 31 15.39 2.52 -11.31
C ILE A 31 14.60 1.27 -10.87
N SER A 32 14.92 0.71 -9.70
CA SER A 32 14.29 -0.51 -9.19
C SER A 32 13.00 -0.28 -8.39
N ASP A 33 12.50 0.95 -8.34
CA ASP A 33 11.26 1.28 -7.65
C ASP A 33 10.05 0.72 -8.39
N HIS A 34 9.17 0.04 -7.67
CA HIS A 34 7.96 -0.61 -8.23
C HIS A 34 6.99 0.39 -8.85
N SER A 35 6.99 1.65 -8.38
CA SER A 35 6.13 2.71 -8.91
C SER A 35 6.41 3.03 -10.39
N ASN A 36 7.62 2.71 -10.87
CA ASN A 36 7.97 2.89 -12.28
C ASN A 36 7.13 2.01 -13.22
N ILE A 37 6.75 0.80 -12.78
CA ILE A 37 5.92 -0.13 -13.55
C ILE A 37 4.56 0.50 -13.85
N PHE A 38 4.01 1.22 -12.88
CA PHE A 38 2.74 1.92 -13.02
C PHE A 38 2.88 3.40 -13.46
N GLY A 39 4.09 3.80 -13.85
CA GLY A 39 4.40 5.19 -14.24
C GLY A 39 3.37 5.83 -15.17
N PRO A 40 3.05 5.25 -16.35
CA PRO A 40 2.10 5.83 -17.29
C PRO A 40 0.69 5.99 -16.71
N ILE A 41 0.18 4.98 -16.03
CA ILE A 41 -1.16 5.03 -15.42
C ILE A 41 -1.20 6.00 -14.24
N ASN A 42 -0.13 6.07 -13.44
CA ASN A 42 -0.01 7.02 -12.35
C ASN A 42 0.01 8.47 -12.85
N CYS A 43 0.70 8.74 -13.97
CA CYS A 43 0.72 10.06 -14.58
C CYS A 43 -0.68 10.52 -15.00
N LEU A 44 -1.53 9.61 -15.52
CA LEU A 44 -2.94 9.91 -15.80
C LEU A 44 -3.68 10.33 -14.53
N PHE A 45 -3.53 9.58 -13.44
CA PHE A 45 -4.19 9.89 -12.18
C PHE A 45 -3.69 11.22 -11.59
N TYR A 46 -2.40 11.53 -11.68
CA TYR A 46 -1.87 12.81 -11.21
C TYR A 46 -2.39 13.99 -12.04
N PHE A 47 -2.40 13.86 -13.36
CA PHE A 47 -2.81 14.92 -14.26
C PHE A 47 -4.30 15.27 -14.11
N PHE A 48 -5.14 14.24 -13.95
CA PHE A 48 -6.59 14.43 -13.83
C PHE A 48 -7.10 14.46 -12.39
N SER A 49 -6.23 14.48 -11.36
CA SER A 49 -6.64 14.55 -9.96
C SER A 49 -7.41 15.84 -9.65
N LYS A 50 -8.55 15.73 -8.98
CA LYS A 50 -9.28 16.89 -8.41
C LYS A 50 -8.57 17.48 -7.20
N ILE A 51 -7.71 16.67 -6.55
CA ILE A 51 -6.96 17.08 -5.36
C ILE A 51 -5.58 17.57 -5.80
N LYS A 52 -5.21 18.75 -5.32
CA LYS A 52 -3.88 19.34 -5.58
C LYS A 52 -2.78 18.44 -5.03
N LYS A 53 -1.61 18.50 -5.66
CA LYS A 53 -0.40 17.79 -5.20
C LYS A 53 -0.02 18.28 -3.79
N SER A 54 -0.09 17.39 -2.81
CA SER A 54 0.32 17.64 -1.43
C SER A 54 0.72 16.32 -0.78
N ALA A 55 1.65 16.36 0.19
CA ALA A 55 2.00 15.21 1.01
C ALA A 55 0.80 14.77 1.85
N TYR A 56 0.24 15.70 2.60
CA TYR A 56 -0.99 15.50 3.37
C TYR A 56 -2.19 16.13 2.66
N ILE A 57 -3.34 15.52 2.82
CA ILE A 57 -4.59 15.87 2.15
C ILE A 57 -5.61 16.22 3.23
N ASP A 58 -6.25 17.36 3.08
CA ASP A 58 -7.34 17.77 3.95
C ASP A 58 -8.52 16.80 3.81
N THR A 59 -8.88 16.16 4.92
CA THR A 59 -9.99 15.20 5.01
C THR A 59 -11.35 15.86 4.74
N SER A 60 -11.46 17.17 4.83
CA SER A 60 -12.67 17.93 4.45
C SER A 60 -13.06 17.77 2.97
N ASN A 61 -12.11 17.38 2.11
CA ASN A 61 -12.39 17.01 0.71
C ASN A 61 -13.18 15.70 0.57
N PHE A 62 -13.36 14.95 1.67
CA PHE A 62 -14.02 13.63 1.71
C PHE A 62 -14.99 13.56 2.89
N PRO A 63 -16.09 14.37 2.88
CA PRO A 63 -16.99 14.49 4.02
C PRO A 63 -17.66 13.19 4.43
N GLU A 64 -17.77 12.22 3.51
CA GLU A 64 -18.28 10.88 3.78
C GLU A 64 -17.43 10.08 4.77
N LEU A 65 -16.14 10.42 4.92
CA LEU A 65 -15.24 9.77 5.88
C LEU A 65 -15.51 10.17 7.33
N LYS A 66 -16.26 11.27 7.55
CA LYS A 66 -16.64 11.72 8.89
C LYS A 66 -17.38 10.64 9.68
N THR A 67 -18.17 9.81 9.00
CA THR A 67 -18.85 8.70 9.67
C THR A 67 -17.89 7.72 10.37
N LEU A 68 -16.63 7.61 9.91
CA LEU A 68 -15.63 6.76 10.55
C LEU A 68 -15.07 7.39 11.82
N THR A 69 -14.79 8.70 11.80
CA THR A 69 -14.34 9.43 12.98
C THR A 69 -15.45 9.53 14.03
N ASP A 70 -16.72 9.71 13.62
CA ASP A 70 -17.86 9.74 14.53
C ASP A 70 -18.12 8.38 15.22
N ASN A 71 -17.65 7.27 14.62
CA ASN A 71 -17.80 5.90 15.15
C ASN A 71 -16.46 5.26 15.56
N TRP A 72 -15.42 6.06 15.79
CA TRP A 72 -14.07 5.56 16.02
C TRP A 72 -13.96 4.61 17.22
N GLU A 73 -14.73 4.84 18.30
CA GLU A 73 -14.72 3.96 19.47
C GLU A 73 -15.28 2.55 19.15
N THR A 74 -16.36 2.48 18.37
CA THR A 74 -16.90 1.20 17.90
C THR A 74 -15.88 0.44 17.05
N ILE A 75 -15.17 1.15 16.18
CA ILE A 75 -14.12 0.58 15.32
C ILE A 75 -12.93 0.12 16.17
N ARG A 76 -12.53 0.95 17.16
CA ARG A 76 -11.47 0.63 18.14
C ARG A 76 -11.78 -0.64 18.92
N ASP A 77 -13.00 -0.78 19.43
CA ASP A 77 -13.39 -1.92 20.28
C ASP A 77 -13.30 -3.25 19.48
N GLU A 78 -13.71 -3.26 18.21
CA GLU A 78 -13.52 -4.43 17.34
C GLU A 78 -12.02 -4.68 17.06
N ALA A 79 -11.20 -3.64 16.88
CA ALA A 79 -9.76 -3.77 16.68
C ALA A 79 -9.05 -4.32 17.93
N ILE A 80 -9.42 -3.86 19.13
CA ILE A 80 -8.90 -4.37 20.40
C ILE A 80 -9.25 -5.84 20.56
N SER A 81 -10.52 -6.21 20.36
CA SER A 81 -10.97 -7.61 20.43
C SER A 81 -10.18 -8.53 19.50
N LEU A 82 -9.86 -8.07 18.27
CA LEU A 82 -9.02 -8.81 17.34
C LEU A 82 -7.56 -8.89 17.79
N ASN A 83 -7.03 -7.84 18.39
CA ASN A 83 -5.67 -7.81 18.89
C ASN A 83 -5.50 -8.78 20.06
N ASP A 84 -6.44 -8.79 21.00
CA ASP A 84 -6.46 -9.69 22.16
C ASP A 84 -6.58 -11.16 21.74
N ALA A 85 -7.34 -11.43 20.68
CA ALA A 85 -7.43 -12.75 20.05
C ALA A 85 -6.23 -13.08 19.12
N VAL A 86 -5.19 -12.23 19.07
CA VAL A 86 -4.00 -12.38 18.22
C VAL A 86 -4.33 -12.56 16.73
N GLN A 87 -5.42 -11.96 16.27
CA GLN A 87 -5.82 -12.01 14.86
C GLN A 87 -5.14 -10.91 14.02
N ILE A 88 -4.69 -9.81 14.61
CA ILE A 88 -3.83 -8.82 13.94
C ILE A 88 -2.40 -9.38 13.93
N LYS A 89 -2.00 -9.95 12.80
CA LYS A 89 -0.76 -10.72 12.69
C LYS A 89 -0.02 -10.52 11.38
N SER A 90 1.24 -10.94 11.35
CA SER A 90 2.03 -11.06 10.12
C SER A 90 1.57 -12.28 9.31
N SER A 91 1.74 -12.24 7.98
CA SER A 91 1.56 -13.44 7.16
C SER A 91 2.80 -14.33 7.26
N GLU A 92 2.63 -15.55 7.75
CA GLU A 92 3.69 -16.56 7.83
C GLU A 92 3.86 -17.32 6.50
N GLN A 93 2.80 -17.40 5.69
CA GLN A 93 2.72 -18.26 4.50
C GLN A 93 3.27 -17.59 3.23
N LYS A 94 3.80 -16.36 3.32
CA LYS A 94 4.29 -15.57 2.17
C LYS A 94 3.25 -15.46 1.05
N ASP A 95 2.02 -15.27 1.43
CA ASP A 95 0.85 -15.10 0.58
C ASP A 95 0.34 -13.65 0.54
N ASP A 96 1.19 -12.69 0.94
CA ASP A 96 0.91 -11.26 0.97
C ASP A 96 2.07 -10.50 0.30
N LEU A 97 2.01 -10.37 -1.02
CA LEU A 97 3.04 -9.71 -1.82
C LEU A 97 3.22 -8.24 -1.42
N GLY A 98 2.11 -7.53 -1.21
CA GLY A 98 2.11 -6.08 -0.97
C GLY A 98 2.85 -5.69 0.30
N PHE A 99 2.68 -6.46 1.37
CA PHE A 99 3.19 -6.12 2.70
C PHE A 99 4.26 -7.07 3.24
N ASN A 100 4.70 -8.07 2.45
CA ASN A 100 5.67 -9.07 2.89
C ASN A 100 6.99 -8.49 3.43
N SER A 101 7.43 -7.34 2.95
CA SER A 101 8.65 -6.68 3.44
C SER A 101 8.47 -6.07 4.82
N PHE A 102 7.27 -5.62 5.16
CA PHE A 102 6.94 -4.92 6.41
C PHE A 102 6.82 -5.86 7.60
N PHE A 103 6.40 -7.11 7.35
CA PHE A 103 6.36 -8.12 8.42
C PHE A 103 7.72 -8.37 9.06
N LYS A 104 8.83 -8.17 8.31
CA LYS A 104 10.21 -8.33 8.83
C LYS A 104 10.60 -7.25 9.84
N THR A 105 9.91 -6.16 9.84
CA THR A 105 10.14 -5.01 10.73
C THR A 105 9.08 -4.90 11.81
N GLY A 106 8.28 -5.96 12.00
CA GLY A 106 7.31 -6.09 13.08
C GLY A 106 5.89 -5.67 12.74
N TRP A 107 5.64 -5.07 11.58
CA TRP A 107 4.31 -4.64 11.18
C TRP A 107 3.34 -5.83 11.07
N LYS A 108 2.06 -5.60 11.47
CA LYS A 108 1.01 -6.63 11.46
C LYS A 108 -0.29 -6.03 10.91
N ARG A 109 -1.18 -6.91 10.44
CA ARG A 109 -2.44 -6.47 9.83
C ARG A 109 -3.57 -7.48 10.01
N PHE A 110 -4.82 -6.97 9.83
CA PHE A 110 -6.03 -7.76 9.61
C PHE A 110 -6.88 -7.06 8.56
N TYR A 111 -7.10 -7.71 7.40
CA TYR A 111 -7.87 -7.13 6.31
C TYR A 111 -9.37 -7.13 6.61
N LEU A 112 -10.03 -6.00 6.28
CA LEU A 112 -11.48 -5.82 6.38
C LEU A 112 -12.15 -5.90 5.00
N LYS A 113 -11.49 -5.31 3.98
CA LYS A 113 -11.94 -5.26 2.58
C LYS A 113 -10.72 -5.06 1.69
N TRP A 114 -10.73 -5.60 0.48
CA TRP A 114 -9.64 -5.35 -0.47
C TRP A 114 -10.13 -5.35 -1.90
N TYR A 115 -10.25 -4.14 -2.50
CA TYR A 115 -10.56 -3.87 -3.92
C TYR A 115 -11.66 -4.76 -4.51
N GLY A 116 -12.83 -4.77 -3.87
CA GLY A 116 -13.99 -5.56 -4.27
C GLY A 116 -14.06 -6.97 -3.69
N ALA A 117 -13.00 -7.46 -3.03
CA ALA A 117 -13.09 -8.72 -2.28
C ALA A 117 -13.66 -8.47 -0.89
N SER A 118 -14.70 -9.21 -0.54
CA SER A 118 -15.21 -9.35 0.83
C SER A 118 -14.51 -10.52 1.50
N LEU A 119 -14.06 -10.34 2.75
CA LEU A 119 -13.44 -11.40 3.53
C LEU A 119 -14.43 -11.95 4.54
N PHE A 120 -14.60 -13.27 4.54
CA PHE A 120 -15.49 -13.96 5.47
C PHE A 120 -15.10 -13.69 6.93
N SER A 121 -13.79 -13.76 7.22
CA SER A 121 -13.26 -13.49 8.56
C SER A 121 -13.62 -12.10 9.08
N ALA A 122 -13.50 -11.08 8.22
CA ALA A 122 -13.81 -9.70 8.58
C ALA A 122 -15.32 -9.50 8.87
N ASN A 123 -16.19 -10.05 8.02
CA ASN A 123 -17.65 -9.97 8.24
C ASN A 123 -18.06 -10.66 9.54
N LYS A 124 -17.38 -11.75 9.92
CA LYS A 124 -17.66 -12.50 11.14
C LYS A 124 -17.15 -11.79 12.39
N LEU A 125 -15.94 -11.21 12.35
CA LEU A 125 -15.23 -10.74 13.53
C LEU A 125 -15.34 -9.22 13.74
N CYS A 126 -15.62 -8.45 12.66
CA CYS A 126 -15.71 -6.99 12.70
C CYS A 126 -16.92 -6.47 11.93
N PRO A 127 -18.14 -7.00 12.18
CA PRO A 127 -19.32 -6.67 11.37
C PRO A 127 -19.66 -5.18 11.37
N LYS A 128 -19.48 -4.49 12.50
CA LYS A 128 -19.81 -3.06 12.63
C LYS A 128 -18.85 -2.21 11.78
N THR A 129 -17.55 -2.46 11.88
CA THR A 129 -16.54 -1.76 11.06
C THR A 129 -16.72 -2.06 9.58
N VAL A 130 -16.97 -3.33 9.22
CA VAL A 130 -17.21 -3.72 7.81
C VAL A 130 -18.44 -3.03 7.25
N ASN A 131 -19.53 -2.90 8.02
CA ASN A 131 -20.72 -2.18 7.58
C ASN A 131 -20.43 -0.69 7.36
N LEU A 132 -19.70 -0.02 8.27
CA LEU A 132 -19.30 1.38 8.12
C LEU A 132 -18.45 1.59 6.86
N ILE A 133 -17.41 0.80 6.63
CA ILE A 133 -16.55 0.97 5.45
C ILE A 133 -17.28 0.64 4.14
N ASN A 134 -18.26 -0.26 4.15
CA ASN A 134 -19.05 -0.61 2.97
C ASN A 134 -20.10 0.44 2.62
N SER A 135 -20.53 1.26 3.57
CA SER A 135 -21.42 2.41 3.31
C SER A 135 -20.71 3.54 2.56
N ILE A 136 -19.36 3.50 2.44
CA ILE A 136 -18.56 4.53 1.78
C ILE A 136 -17.98 3.98 0.47
N PRO A 137 -18.56 4.29 -0.72
CA PRO A 137 -18.12 3.75 -2.01
C PRO A 137 -16.68 4.10 -2.39
N ALA A 138 -16.16 5.22 -1.85
CA ALA A 138 -14.78 5.64 -2.08
C ALA A 138 -13.74 4.71 -1.42
N VAL A 139 -14.11 3.95 -0.37
CA VAL A 139 -13.22 2.98 0.29
C VAL A 139 -13.03 1.77 -0.60
N LYS A 140 -11.80 1.59 -1.11
CA LYS A 140 -11.39 0.47 -1.98
C LYS A 140 -10.65 -0.63 -1.23
N GLY A 141 -9.78 -0.25 -0.31
CA GLY A 141 -9.05 -1.16 0.60
C GLY A 141 -9.26 -0.75 2.04
N ALA A 142 -9.29 -1.72 2.95
CA ALA A 142 -9.41 -1.47 4.38
C ALA A 142 -8.75 -2.58 5.20
N MET A 143 -8.02 -2.20 6.25
CA MET A 143 -7.46 -3.14 7.22
C MET A 143 -7.23 -2.46 8.57
N PHE A 144 -7.16 -3.24 9.63
CA PHE A 144 -6.46 -2.83 10.84
C PHE A 144 -4.96 -3.06 10.65
N ALA A 145 -4.17 -2.04 10.91
CA ALA A 145 -2.73 -2.07 10.78
C ALA A 145 -2.06 -1.72 12.10
N MET A 146 -1.19 -2.61 12.58
CA MET A 146 -0.50 -2.47 13.85
C MET A 146 1.00 -2.28 13.65
N LEU A 147 1.56 -1.28 14.34
CA LEU A 147 2.99 -1.05 14.47
C LEU A 147 3.37 -1.22 15.94
N PRO A 148 3.93 -2.40 16.33
CA PRO A 148 4.33 -2.67 17.71
C PRO A 148 5.47 -1.77 18.21
N PRO A 149 5.77 -1.79 19.53
CA PRO A 149 6.94 -1.16 20.11
C PRO A 149 8.24 -1.48 19.37
N GLY A 150 9.04 -0.45 19.07
CA GLY A 150 10.31 -0.58 18.34
C GLY A 150 10.19 -0.94 16.87
N ALA A 151 8.98 -1.17 16.33
CA ALA A 151 8.77 -1.50 14.93
C ALA A 151 8.86 -0.27 14.03
N ARG A 152 9.24 -0.48 12.77
CA ARG A 152 9.34 0.59 11.77
C ARG A 152 8.98 0.13 10.38
N LEU A 153 8.50 1.02 9.54
CA LEU A 153 8.41 0.88 8.10
C LEU A 153 9.53 1.66 7.46
N VAL A 154 10.34 1.00 6.62
CA VAL A 154 11.46 1.66 5.93
C VAL A 154 10.95 2.63 4.86
N LYS A 155 11.76 3.63 4.50
CA LYS A 155 11.45 4.61 3.43
C LYS A 155 11.07 3.90 2.14
N HIS A 156 9.84 4.13 1.68
CA HIS A 156 9.27 3.58 0.46
C HIS A 156 8.20 4.52 -0.10
N ARG A 157 7.68 4.20 -1.27
CA ARG A 157 6.45 4.77 -1.82
C ARG A 157 5.57 3.61 -2.29
N ASP A 158 4.26 3.81 -2.23
CA ASP A 158 3.34 2.83 -2.79
C ASP A 158 3.26 3.01 -4.31
N PRO A 159 3.12 1.91 -5.06
CA PRO A 159 3.27 1.95 -6.52
C PRO A 159 2.06 2.52 -7.26
N TYR A 160 0.90 2.63 -6.62
CA TYR A 160 -0.38 2.94 -7.26
C TYR A 160 -0.94 4.28 -6.83
N ALA A 161 -1.20 5.17 -7.80
CA ALA A 161 -1.69 6.52 -7.55
C ALA A 161 -3.22 6.68 -7.65
N GLY A 162 -3.94 5.60 -7.88
CA GLY A 162 -5.42 5.62 -8.00
C GLY A 162 -6.15 5.76 -6.68
N SER A 163 -5.44 5.78 -5.57
CA SER A 163 -5.94 5.97 -4.21
C SER A 163 -5.11 6.98 -3.42
N PHE A 164 -5.67 7.38 -2.29
CA PHE A 164 -5.01 8.07 -1.20
C PHE A 164 -5.09 7.20 0.05
N ARG A 165 -4.11 7.31 0.93
CA ARG A 165 -4.08 6.62 2.20
C ARG A 165 -4.75 7.43 3.29
N TYR A 166 -5.68 6.80 4.00
CA TYR A 166 -6.33 7.37 5.18
C TYR A 166 -6.02 6.48 6.38
N HIS A 167 -5.60 7.08 7.48
CA HIS A 167 -5.45 6.43 8.77
C HIS A 167 -6.33 7.11 9.81
N LEU A 168 -7.09 6.32 10.57
CA LEU A 168 -7.78 6.75 11.78
C LEU A 168 -7.08 6.09 12.98
N GLY A 169 -6.60 6.88 13.93
CA GLY A 169 -6.00 6.38 15.16
C GLY A 169 -7.05 5.68 16.02
N LEU A 170 -6.77 4.42 16.40
CA LEU A 170 -7.67 3.61 17.23
C LEU A 170 -7.08 3.34 18.62
N VAL A 171 -5.84 2.90 18.64
CA VAL A 171 -5.02 2.73 19.87
C VAL A 171 -3.66 3.28 19.51
N THR A 172 -3.32 4.42 20.07
CA THR A 172 -2.06 5.09 19.75
C THR A 172 -1.34 5.53 21.03
N PRO A 173 -0.02 5.68 20.98
CA PRO A 173 0.73 6.22 22.12
C PRO A 173 0.41 7.69 22.42
N ASN A 174 -0.26 8.41 21.50
CA ASN A 174 -0.48 9.86 21.57
C ASN A 174 0.83 10.64 21.81
N SER A 175 1.93 10.20 21.19
CA SER A 175 3.29 10.69 21.40
C SER A 175 3.98 10.97 20.07
N GLU A 176 4.84 11.99 20.05
CA GLU A 176 5.69 12.34 18.91
C GLU A 176 6.72 11.24 18.56
N GLU A 177 7.00 10.33 19.48
CA GLU A 177 7.85 9.18 19.25
C GLU A 177 7.19 8.07 18.39
N CYS A 178 5.88 8.22 18.09
CA CYS A 178 5.15 7.34 17.20
C CYS A 178 4.57 8.12 16.02
N PHE A 179 5.26 8.12 14.87
CA PHE A 179 4.98 9.01 13.77
C PHE A 179 5.06 8.35 12.39
N ILE A 180 4.48 9.03 11.41
CA ILE A 180 4.72 8.83 9.99
C ILE A 180 5.32 10.11 9.39
N SER A 181 6.33 9.95 8.54
CA SER A 181 6.85 11.05 7.74
C SER A 181 6.49 10.80 6.28
N VAL A 182 5.84 11.77 5.63
CA VAL A 182 5.43 11.73 4.23
C VAL A 182 6.06 12.92 3.52
N ASP A 183 6.90 12.66 2.54
CA ASP A 183 7.65 13.68 1.77
C ASP A 183 8.47 14.65 2.66
N GLY A 184 8.84 14.20 3.87
CA GLY A 184 9.62 14.97 4.85
C GLY A 184 8.79 15.67 5.92
N GLU A 185 7.48 15.70 5.80
CA GLU A 185 6.57 16.23 6.81
C GLU A 185 6.14 15.12 7.77
N GLU A 186 6.11 15.37 9.07
CA GLU A 186 5.78 14.39 10.11
C GLU A 186 4.35 14.59 10.64
N TYR A 187 3.68 13.47 10.93
CA TYR A 187 2.40 13.43 11.60
C TYR A 187 2.44 12.40 12.73
N TYR A 188 1.90 12.76 13.88
CA TYR A 188 1.83 11.94 15.08
C TYR A 188 0.40 11.46 15.29
N TRP A 189 0.20 10.12 15.34
CA TRP A 189 -1.14 9.58 15.48
C TRP A 189 -1.71 9.83 16.86
N LYS A 190 -2.99 10.18 16.89
CA LYS A 190 -3.79 10.34 18.10
C LYS A 190 -5.08 9.52 17.99
N ASP A 191 -5.59 9.08 19.13
CA ASP A 191 -6.83 8.32 19.21
C ASP A 191 -8.01 9.17 18.72
N GLY A 192 -8.85 8.59 17.84
CA GLY A 192 -10.00 9.26 17.24
C GLY A 192 -9.67 10.29 16.16
N GLU A 193 -8.39 10.65 15.96
CA GLU A 193 -7.98 11.58 14.91
C GLU A 193 -7.62 10.87 13.60
N ALA A 194 -7.97 11.51 12.50
CA ALA A 194 -7.70 10.98 11.16
C ALA A 194 -6.63 11.79 10.43
N VAL A 195 -5.79 11.12 9.66
CA VAL A 195 -4.86 11.71 8.72
C VAL A 195 -5.02 11.10 7.34
N MET A 196 -4.92 11.91 6.29
CA MET A 196 -4.93 11.45 4.92
C MET A 196 -3.69 11.96 4.18
N PHE A 197 -3.07 11.10 3.37
CA PHE A 197 -1.85 11.44 2.64
C PHE A 197 -1.75 10.73 1.28
N ASP A 198 -0.94 11.29 0.41
CA ASP A 198 -0.62 10.69 -0.88
C ASP A 198 0.54 9.69 -0.70
N GLU A 199 0.21 8.41 -0.65
CA GLU A 199 1.12 7.28 -0.45
C GLU A 199 2.16 7.10 -1.55
N THR A 200 2.02 7.84 -2.66
CA THR A 200 2.98 7.82 -3.76
C THR A 200 4.17 8.76 -3.55
N PHE A 201 4.17 9.57 -2.50
CA PHE A 201 5.37 10.21 -1.98
C PHE A 201 6.20 9.23 -1.13
N ILE A 202 7.49 9.50 -0.99
CA ILE A 202 8.33 8.70 -0.09
C ILE A 202 7.87 8.93 1.34
N HIS A 203 7.53 7.82 2.00
CA HIS A 203 7.10 7.85 3.40
C HIS A 203 7.72 6.70 4.19
N PHE A 204 7.74 6.87 5.51
CA PHE A 204 8.17 5.87 6.48
C PHE A 204 7.48 6.12 7.82
N ALA A 205 7.45 5.12 8.68
CA ALA A 205 6.83 5.23 10.01
C ALA A 205 7.71 4.55 11.05
N GLU A 206 7.71 5.09 12.27
CA GLU A 206 8.42 4.51 13.41
C GLU A 206 7.53 4.57 14.66
N ASN A 207 7.65 3.56 15.50
CA ASN A 207 7.08 3.54 16.84
C ASN A 207 8.21 3.29 17.83
N LYS A 208 8.69 4.34 18.48
CA LYS A 208 9.78 4.29 19.47
C LYS A 208 9.26 4.14 20.91
N THR A 209 7.94 4.07 21.06
CA THR A 209 7.27 3.93 22.36
C THR A 209 7.16 2.46 22.78
N ASP A 210 6.65 2.20 23.95
CA ASP A 210 6.34 0.88 24.52
C ASP A 210 4.88 0.43 24.28
N ILE A 211 4.08 1.23 23.56
CA ILE A 211 2.67 0.98 23.27
C ILE A 211 2.47 0.59 21.81
N ASN A 212 1.60 -0.38 21.55
CA ASN A 212 1.19 -0.71 20.17
C ASN A 212 0.46 0.48 19.52
N ARG A 213 0.76 0.76 18.24
CA ARG A 213 -0.05 1.66 17.44
C ARG A 213 -0.96 0.84 16.52
N ILE A 214 -2.29 0.94 16.72
CA ILE A 214 -3.31 0.34 15.85
C ILE A 214 -4.09 1.45 15.18
N VAL A 215 -4.20 1.39 13.85
CA VAL A 215 -5.00 2.33 13.04
C VAL A 215 -5.97 1.56 12.15
N LEU A 216 -7.10 2.17 11.85
CA LEU A 216 -7.87 1.82 10.65
C LEU A 216 -7.15 2.43 9.45
N PHE A 217 -6.66 1.59 8.57
CA PHE A 217 -5.92 1.92 7.37
C PHE A 217 -6.85 1.73 6.16
N LEU A 218 -7.06 2.76 5.36
CA LEU A 218 -7.92 2.71 4.18
C LEU A 218 -7.21 3.21 2.94
N ASP A 219 -7.56 2.60 1.79
CA ASP A 219 -7.32 3.15 0.47
C ASP A 219 -8.60 3.84 -0.01
N ILE A 220 -8.54 5.15 -0.18
CA ILE A 220 -9.64 5.99 -0.64
C ILE A 220 -9.42 6.31 -2.11
N LYS A 221 -10.39 5.98 -2.96
CA LYS A 221 -10.31 6.25 -4.40
C LYS A 221 -9.97 7.72 -4.67
N ARG A 222 -8.93 7.96 -5.49
CA ARG A 222 -8.56 9.30 -5.91
C ARG A 222 -9.65 9.89 -6.81
N PRO A 223 -10.26 11.04 -6.47
CA PRO A 223 -11.21 11.69 -7.34
C PRO A 223 -10.50 12.33 -8.54
N VAL A 224 -10.99 12.07 -9.74
CA VAL A 224 -10.45 12.61 -10.98
C VAL A 224 -11.51 13.41 -11.74
N THR A 225 -11.04 14.33 -12.60
CA THR A 225 -11.92 15.26 -13.36
C THR A 225 -12.52 14.60 -14.60
N PHE A 226 -11.86 13.60 -15.19
CA PHE A 226 -12.24 13.00 -16.46
C PHE A 226 -12.78 11.59 -16.27
N PHE A 227 -14.01 11.33 -16.72
CA PHE A 227 -14.73 10.08 -16.48
C PHE A 227 -14.02 8.82 -17.04
N LEU A 228 -13.33 8.94 -18.20
CA LEU A 228 -12.57 7.80 -18.73
C LEU A 228 -11.39 7.43 -17.83
N VAL A 229 -10.74 8.40 -17.19
CA VAL A 229 -9.67 8.13 -16.22
C VAL A 229 -10.25 7.50 -14.95
N ASP A 230 -11.45 7.92 -14.53
CA ASP A 230 -12.17 7.29 -13.44
C ASP A 230 -12.52 5.83 -13.75
N TRP A 231 -12.99 5.56 -14.96
CA TRP A 231 -13.27 4.22 -15.45
C TRP A 231 -11.98 3.36 -15.50
N VAL A 232 -10.88 3.91 -16.02
CA VAL A 232 -9.57 3.23 -16.03
C VAL A 232 -9.14 2.88 -14.59
N ASN A 233 -9.31 3.81 -13.63
CA ASN A 233 -9.02 3.57 -12.22
C ASN A 233 -9.85 2.39 -11.67
N GLU A 234 -11.15 2.37 -11.97
CA GLU A 234 -12.05 1.31 -11.51
C GLU A 234 -11.67 -0.06 -12.10
N VAL A 235 -11.41 -0.12 -13.41
CA VAL A 235 -11.00 -1.37 -14.10
C VAL A 235 -9.66 -1.86 -13.55
N PHE A 236 -8.66 -0.97 -13.45
CA PHE A 236 -7.34 -1.31 -12.93
C PHE A 236 -7.42 -1.82 -11.49
N SER A 237 -8.18 -1.16 -10.64
CA SER A 237 -8.36 -1.56 -9.25
C SER A 237 -9.03 -2.93 -9.11
N ARG A 238 -10.04 -3.21 -9.93
CA ARG A 238 -10.75 -4.52 -9.92
C ARG A 238 -9.91 -5.67 -10.47
N ILE A 239 -9.00 -5.42 -11.39
CA ILE A 239 -8.17 -6.47 -12.02
C ILE A 239 -6.85 -6.62 -11.28
N VAL A 240 -6.07 -5.54 -11.18
CA VAL A 240 -4.69 -5.59 -10.66
C VAL A 240 -4.68 -5.59 -9.14
N MET A 241 -5.38 -4.64 -8.51
CA MET A 241 -5.36 -4.53 -7.06
C MET A 241 -6.12 -5.67 -6.38
N ALA A 242 -7.27 -6.10 -6.94
CA ALA A 242 -8.00 -7.26 -6.42
C ALA A 242 -7.19 -8.57 -6.54
N ALA A 243 -6.32 -8.70 -7.54
CA ALA A 243 -5.45 -9.87 -7.66
C ALA A 243 -4.42 -9.99 -6.53
N THR A 244 -4.19 -8.91 -5.75
CA THR A 244 -3.34 -8.90 -4.55
C THR A 244 -4.11 -9.18 -3.25
N THR A 245 -5.39 -9.57 -3.32
CA THR A 245 -6.16 -9.96 -2.13
C THR A 245 -5.46 -11.09 -1.39
N THR A 246 -5.39 -10.98 -0.07
CA THR A 246 -4.86 -12.04 0.79
C THR A 246 -5.84 -12.35 1.92
N ARG A 247 -5.61 -13.47 2.60
CA ARG A 247 -6.46 -13.97 3.67
C ARG A 247 -5.98 -13.52 5.05
N ASN A 248 -6.91 -13.43 6.00
CA ASN A 248 -6.61 -13.36 7.43
C ASN A 248 -6.52 -14.76 8.03
N MET A 249 -7.41 -15.64 7.62
CA MET A 249 -7.52 -17.03 8.08
C MET A 249 -8.01 -17.95 6.96
N ASP A 250 -8.04 -19.24 7.22
CA ASP A 250 -8.60 -20.21 6.29
C ASP A 250 -10.09 -19.93 6.05
N GLY A 251 -10.51 -20.06 4.79
CA GLY A 251 -11.85 -19.69 4.33
C GLY A 251 -11.93 -18.34 3.62
N ASP A 252 -10.97 -17.44 3.82
CA ASP A 252 -10.91 -16.20 3.05
C ASP A 252 -10.34 -16.44 1.63
N LYS A 253 -10.79 -15.63 0.68
CA LYS A 253 -10.31 -15.68 -0.71
C LYS A 253 -8.90 -15.14 -0.83
N ILE A 254 -8.08 -15.75 -1.70
CA ILE A 254 -6.74 -15.29 -2.07
C ILE A 254 -6.74 -14.92 -3.55
N GLY A 255 -6.23 -13.74 -3.88
CA GLY A 255 -6.06 -13.25 -5.24
C GLY A 255 -5.00 -14.02 -6.02
N ALA A 256 -5.08 -13.96 -7.36
CA ALA A 256 -4.22 -14.73 -8.25
C ALA A 256 -2.72 -14.43 -8.04
N ILE A 257 -2.36 -13.16 -7.85
CA ILE A 257 -0.95 -12.75 -7.62
C ILE A 257 -0.43 -13.35 -6.31
N ASN A 258 -1.23 -13.31 -5.24
CA ASN A 258 -0.82 -13.86 -3.96
C ASN A 258 -0.76 -15.39 -3.94
N ARG A 259 -1.56 -16.08 -4.77
CA ARG A 259 -1.39 -17.54 -4.98
C ARG A 259 -0.07 -17.89 -5.68
N LEU A 260 0.40 -17.04 -6.59
CA LEU A 260 1.66 -17.24 -7.29
C LEU A 260 2.88 -16.79 -6.48
N PHE A 261 2.72 -15.92 -5.51
CA PHE A 261 3.82 -15.31 -4.77
C PHE A 261 4.75 -16.32 -4.07
N PRO A 262 4.30 -17.43 -3.45
CA PRO A 262 5.19 -18.43 -2.89
C PRO A 262 6.18 -19.02 -3.90
N TYR A 263 5.74 -19.19 -5.17
CA TYR A 263 6.59 -19.70 -6.25
C TYR A 263 7.62 -18.65 -6.69
N ILE A 264 7.19 -17.40 -6.86
CA ILE A 264 8.08 -16.26 -7.14
C ILE A 264 9.13 -16.11 -6.02
N PHE A 265 8.71 -16.31 -4.78
CA PHE A 265 9.62 -16.26 -3.65
C PHE A 265 10.68 -17.38 -3.70
N LYS A 266 10.33 -18.60 -4.12
CA LYS A 266 11.29 -19.70 -4.34
C LYS A 266 12.35 -19.32 -5.38
N VAL A 267 11.92 -18.76 -6.53
CA VAL A 267 12.84 -18.26 -7.57
C VAL A 267 13.78 -17.19 -7.01
N ARG A 268 13.26 -16.25 -6.20
CA ARG A 268 14.09 -15.24 -5.52
C ARG A 268 15.12 -15.85 -4.57
N VAL A 269 14.79 -16.94 -3.87
CA VAL A 269 15.73 -17.63 -2.98
C VAL A 269 16.85 -18.27 -3.80
N VAL A 270 16.53 -18.92 -4.93
CA VAL A 270 17.53 -19.48 -5.86
C VAL A 270 18.43 -18.36 -6.40
N GLY A 271 17.84 -17.25 -6.87
CA GLY A 271 18.61 -16.10 -7.33
C GLY A 271 19.58 -15.55 -6.28
N LYS A 272 19.19 -15.52 -4.99
CA LYS A 272 20.10 -15.13 -3.91
C LYS A 272 21.25 -16.10 -3.72
N ARG A 273 21.02 -17.42 -3.89
CA ARG A 273 22.09 -18.43 -3.83
C ARG A 273 23.08 -18.24 -4.96
N ILE A 274 22.60 -18.07 -6.20
CA ILE A 274 23.46 -17.77 -7.36
C ILE A 274 24.27 -16.49 -7.12
N LYS A 275 23.63 -15.43 -6.61
CA LYS A 275 24.32 -14.18 -6.30
C LYS A 275 25.40 -14.32 -5.23
N LYS A 276 25.20 -15.21 -4.26
CA LYS A 276 26.21 -15.50 -3.23
C LYS A 276 27.38 -16.30 -3.81
N ALA A 277 27.11 -17.23 -4.73
CA ALA A 277 28.11 -18.07 -5.37
C ALA A 277 28.90 -17.33 -6.45
N ASN A 278 28.20 -16.61 -7.34
CA ASN A 278 28.81 -15.86 -8.47
C ASN A 278 28.00 -14.58 -8.75
N ARG A 279 28.50 -13.47 -8.25
CA ARG A 279 27.87 -12.14 -8.40
C ARG A 279 27.77 -11.66 -9.86
N PRO A 280 28.84 -11.72 -10.68
CA PRO A 280 28.79 -11.35 -12.09
C PRO A 280 27.77 -12.19 -12.89
N ALA A 281 27.79 -13.50 -12.75
CA ALA A 281 26.86 -14.39 -13.44
C ALA A 281 25.38 -14.10 -13.06
N TYR A 282 25.12 -13.81 -11.79
CA TYR A 282 23.78 -13.41 -11.34
C TYR A 282 23.29 -12.16 -12.04
N TYR A 283 24.12 -11.11 -12.09
CA TYR A 283 23.73 -9.86 -12.75
C TYR A 283 23.61 -10.00 -14.27
N LEU A 284 24.50 -10.78 -14.90
CA LEU A 284 24.38 -11.09 -16.32
C LEU A 284 23.02 -11.74 -16.62
N LEU A 285 22.67 -12.79 -15.90
CA LEU A 285 21.38 -13.47 -16.04
C LEU A 285 20.19 -12.53 -15.77
N GLN A 286 20.26 -11.75 -14.72
CA GLN A 286 19.20 -10.79 -14.35
C GLN A 286 18.96 -9.75 -15.43
N TYR A 287 20.03 -9.14 -15.95
CA TYR A 287 19.91 -8.12 -17.01
C TYR A 287 19.50 -8.73 -18.34
N SER A 288 19.96 -9.94 -18.68
CA SER A 288 19.49 -10.65 -19.88
C SER A 288 17.99 -10.91 -19.83
N VAL A 289 17.46 -11.35 -18.68
CA VAL A 289 16.02 -11.54 -18.50
C VAL A 289 15.26 -10.21 -18.62
N TYR A 290 15.77 -9.12 -18.05
CA TYR A 290 15.13 -7.80 -18.18
C TYR A 290 15.10 -7.32 -19.64
N LEU A 291 16.21 -7.48 -20.38
CA LEU A 291 16.28 -7.11 -21.79
C LEU A 291 15.31 -7.94 -22.64
N LEU A 292 15.19 -9.25 -22.39
CA LEU A 292 14.23 -10.11 -23.08
C LEU A 292 12.78 -9.70 -22.80
N ILE A 293 12.46 -9.34 -21.54
CA ILE A 293 11.12 -8.85 -21.19
C ILE A 293 10.83 -7.52 -21.90
N ILE A 294 11.77 -6.58 -21.87
CA ILE A 294 11.64 -5.28 -22.55
C ILE A 294 11.47 -5.49 -24.05
N TYR A 295 12.29 -6.34 -24.64
CA TYR A 295 12.16 -6.66 -26.07
C TYR A 295 10.80 -7.25 -26.41
N GLY A 296 10.32 -8.24 -25.66
CA GLY A 296 9.03 -8.89 -25.90
C GLY A 296 7.80 -8.01 -25.63
N ILE A 297 7.94 -6.94 -24.84
CA ILE A 297 6.84 -6.00 -24.56
C ILE A 297 6.79 -4.87 -25.58
N PHE A 298 7.94 -4.38 -26.05
CA PHE A 298 8.02 -3.15 -26.82
C PHE A 298 8.38 -3.35 -28.30
N PHE A 299 8.86 -4.54 -28.68
CA PHE A 299 9.29 -4.88 -30.02
C PHE A 299 8.72 -6.21 -30.50
#